data_b20ac48432cb2557f610ced9ceb51673
#
_entry.id   b20ac48432cb2557f610ced9ceb51673
#
_cell.length_a   1.000
_cell.length_b   1.000
_cell.length_c   1.000
_cell.angle_alpha   90.00
_cell.angle_beta   90.00
_cell.angle_gamma   90.00
#
_symmetry.space_group_name_H-M   'P 1'
#
loop_
_entity.id
_entity.type
_entity.pdbx_description
1 polymer ?
#
loop_
_entity_poly.entity_id
_entity_poly.type
_entity_poly.pdbx_seq_one_letter_code
_entity_poly.pdbx_strand_id
1 'polypeptide(L)'
;LAGCQSGEFAAMATAPVHKGVINKAGVHFIGHTEYLAEKTGTPLVVMMLVGATERGPLRVALVTTHLPLKDVPAAITADVLEQTLRILHADLRRKYGLAQPRILVAGLNPHAGEGGYLGREEIEIITPVLDKLRAEGMQLSGPHPADTMFTPPVLARGDAVLAMYHDQGLTALKYATFGHGINVTLGLPVIRTSVDHGTALELAGSGSADPGSLFEAVAEATRMAVRQ
;
A
#
# COMPACT_ATOMS: atom_id res chain seq x y z
N LEU A 1 8.50 -2.55 18.37
CA LEU A 1 7.03 -2.44 18.44
C LEU A 1 6.57 -1.90 19.80
N ALA A 2 7.04 -2.50 20.91
CA ALA A 2 6.61 -2.10 22.26
C ALA A 2 6.75 -0.59 22.52
N GLY A 3 7.88 0.02 22.15
CA GLY A 3 8.08 1.47 22.29
C GLY A 3 7.11 2.32 21.47
N CYS A 4 6.70 1.84 20.26
CA CYS A 4 5.64 2.53 19.50
C CYS A 4 4.26 2.38 20.15
N GLN A 5 3.98 1.24 20.76
CA GLN A 5 2.71 1.01 21.47
C GLN A 5 2.61 1.78 22.77
N SER A 6 3.74 1.97 23.47
CA SER A 6 3.79 2.77 24.70
C SER A 6 3.85 4.28 24.48
N GLY A 7 4.05 4.71 23.22
CA GLY A 7 4.25 6.13 22.89
C GLY A 7 5.67 6.66 23.12
N GLU A 8 6.60 5.81 23.51
CA GLU A 8 8.02 6.15 23.60
C GLU A 8 8.62 6.54 22.24
N PHE A 9 8.20 5.82 21.19
CA PHE A 9 8.56 6.10 19.81
C PHE A 9 7.32 6.46 18.98
N ALA A 10 7.40 7.53 18.21
CA ALA A 10 6.31 7.99 17.37
C ALA A 10 6.04 7.09 16.14
N ALA A 11 7.10 6.40 15.65
CA ALA A 11 7.03 5.55 14.47
C ALA A 11 8.16 4.52 14.44
N MET A 12 8.08 3.54 13.54
CA MET A 12 9.18 2.64 13.22
C MET A 12 9.46 2.61 11.72
N ALA A 13 10.73 2.67 11.34
CA ALA A 13 11.21 2.33 10.02
C ALA A 13 11.97 1.00 10.09
N THR A 14 11.67 0.06 9.18
CA THR A 14 12.29 -1.27 9.18
C THR A 14 13.16 -1.49 7.97
N ALA A 15 14.39 -1.97 8.20
CA ALA A 15 15.28 -2.51 7.18
C ALA A 15 14.91 -3.98 6.86
N PRO A 16 15.46 -4.57 5.78
CA PRO A 16 15.19 -5.97 5.47
C PRO A 16 15.81 -6.91 6.50
N VAL A 17 15.19 -8.08 6.65
CA VAL A 17 15.70 -9.16 7.51
C VAL A 17 15.70 -10.49 6.75
N HIS A 18 16.62 -11.37 7.13
CA HIS A 18 16.69 -12.70 6.56
C HIS A 18 15.76 -13.68 7.30
N LYS A 19 14.56 -13.89 6.75
CA LYS A 19 13.51 -14.74 7.33
C LYS A 19 14.01 -16.13 7.75
N GLY A 20 14.84 -16.76 6.93
CA GLY A 20 15.40 -18.09 7.23
C GLY A 20 16.28 -18.13 8.49
N VAL A 21 17.03 -17.08 8.78
CA VAL A 21 17.84 -17.00 10.00
C VAL A 21 16.94 -16.84 11.23
N ILE A 22 15.92 -16.01 11.15
CA ILE A 22 14.95 -15.80 12.24
C ILE A 22 14.22 -17.11 12.56
N ASN A 23 13.73 -17.81 11.54
CA ASN A 23 13.04 -19.09 11.72
C ASN A 23 13.97 -20.19 12.27
N LYS A 24 15.24 -20.23 11.85
CA LYS A 24 16.24 -21.13 12.44
C LYS A 24 16.53 -20.85 13.90
N ALA A 25 16.35 -19.62 14.35
CA ALA A 25 16.47 -19.23 15.76
C ALA A 25 15.22 -19.58 16.59
N GLY A 26 14.23 -20.29 16.02
CA GLY A 26 13.03 -20.75 16.73
C GLY A 26 11.89 -19.74 16.77
N VAL A 27 12.00 -18.60 16.07
CA VAL A 27 10.92 -17.61 15.97
C VAL A 27 10.15 -17.85 14.66
N HIS A 28 8.87 -18.17 14.75
CA HIS A 28 8.03 -18.26 13.56
C HIS A 28 7.86 -16.87 12.94
N PHE A 29 8.44 -16.68 11.76
CA PHE A 29 8.48 -15.39 11.08
C PHE A 29 8.25 -15.53 9.58
N ILE A 30 7.10 -15.08 9.11
CA ILE A 30 6.74 -15.07 7.70
C ILE A 30 7.20 -13.75 7.06
N GLY A 31 7.05 -12.64 7.79
CA GLY A 31 7.44 -11.31 7.38
C GLY A 31 7.14 -10.28 8.47
N HIS A 32 7.69 -9.05 8.32
CA HIS A 32 7.41 -7.96 9.25
C HIS A 32 5.92 -7.64 9.33
N THR A 33 5.24 -7.60 8.20
CA THR A 33 3.84 -7.21 8.12
C THR A 33 2.95 -8.18 8.89
N GLU A 34 3.11 -9.48 8.66
CA GLU A 34 2.35 -10.53 9.32
C GLU A 34 2.68 -10.58 10.82
N TYR A 35 3.96 -10.47 11.16
CA TYR A 35 4.40 -10.44 12.56
C TYR A 35 3.81 -9.24 13.32
N LEU A 36 3.84 -8.04 12.73
CA LEU A 36 3.30 -6.84 13.36
C LEU A 36 1.77 -6.89 13.46
N ALA A 37 1.08 -7.41 12.45
CA ALA A 37 -0.36 -7.61 12.48
C ALA A 37 -0.76 -8.56 13.61
N GLU A 38 -0.10 -9.71 13.74
CA GLU A 38 -0.31 -10.67 14.84
C GLU A 38 -0.09 -10.01 16.21
N LYS A 39 1.06 -9.34 16.40
CA LYS A 39 1.43 -8.75 17.69
C LYS A 39 0.57 -7.54 18.10
N THR A 40 -0.14 -6.94 17.17
CA THR A 40 -1.06 -5.82 17.42
C THR A 40 -2.53 -6.23 17.40
N GLY A 41 -2.82 -7.50 17.09
CA GLY A 41 -4.21 -7.97 16.92
C GLY A 41 -4.92 -7.34 15.74
N THR A 42 -4.18 -6.88 14.73
CA THR A 42 -4.74 -6.23 13.54
C THR A 42 -5.21 -7.28 12.54
N PRO A 43 -6.52 -7.36 12.25
CA PRO A 43 -7.08 -8.43 11.41
C PRO A 43 -6.73 -8.28 9.93
N LEU A 44 -6.57 -7.05 9.45
CA LEU A 44 -6.23 -6.75 8.07
C LEU A 44 -5.29 -5.55 8.00
N VAL A 45 -4.25 -5.69 7.22
CA VAL A 45 -3.33 -4.61 6.88
C VAL A 45 -3.33 -4.37 5.37
N VAL A 46 -3.07 -3.13 4.97
CA VAL A 46 -3.01 -2.74 3.55
C VAL A 46 -1.60 -2.30 3.22
N MET A 47 -1.04 -2.91 2.19
CA MET A 47 0.24 -2.50 1.64
C MET A 47 0.05 -1.27 0.78
N MET A 48 0.80 -0.23 1.05
CA MET A 48 0.85 0.97 0.22
C MET A 48 2.32 1.33 -0.06
N LEU A 49 2.65 1.55 -1.32
CA LEU A 49 3.93 2.13 -1.68
C LEU A 49 3.78 3.63 -1.87
N VAL A 50 4.80 4.36 -1.46
CA VAL A 50 4.89 5.81 -1.61
C VAL A 50 6.23 6.16 -2.24
N GLY A 51 6.21 7.00 -3.24
CA GLY A 51 7.45 7.53 -3.83
C GLY A 51 7.28 8.96 -4.30
N ALA A 52 8.37 9.72 -4.26
CA ALA A 52 8.40 11.08 -4.73
C ALA A 52 8.39 11.13 -6.26
N THR A 53 7.60 12.02 -6.81
CA THR A 53 7.64 12.37 -8.24
C THR A 53 7.79 13.88 -8.39
N GLU A 54 8.11 14.35 -9.59
CA GLU A 54 8.18 15.78 -9.89
C GLU A 54 6.86 16.54 -9.58
N ARG A 55 5.74 15.81 -9.51
CA ARG A 55 4.39 16.37 -9.29
C ARG A 55 3.87 16.16 -7.88
N GLY A 56 4.72 15.69 -6.97
CA GLY A 56 4.36 15.35 -5.61
C GLY A 56 4.38 13.85 -5.33
N PRO A 57 4.02 13.42 -4.13
CA PRO A 57 4.07 12.02 -3.74
C PRO A 57 3.01 11.18 -4.47
N LEU A 58 3.42 10.09 -5.11
CA LEU A 58 2.53 9.07 -5.62
C LEU A 58 2.35 7.99 -4.56
N ARG A 59 1.10 7.72 -4.17
CA ARG A 59 0.70 6.70 -3.21
C ARG A 59 -0.12 5.65 -3.91
N VAL A 60 0.32 4.40 -3.86
CA VAL A 60 -0.38 3.27 -4.49
C VAL A 60 -0.61 2.18 -3.45
N ALA A 61 -1.86 2.00 -3.06
CA ALA A 61 -2.31 0.92 -2.18
C ALA A 61 -2.80 -0.28 -3.02
N LEU A 62 -2.77 -1.46 -2.42
CA LEU A 62 -3.10 -2.72 -3.08
C LEU A 62 -4.25 -3.44 -2.37
N VAL A 63 -5.20 -3.97 -3.14
CA VAL A 63 -6.24 -4.88 -2.63
C VAL A 63 -5.65 -6.26 -2.38
N THR A 64 -4.89 -6.78 -3.36
CA THR A 64 -4.17 -8.05 -3.25
C THR A 64 -2.69 -7.83 -3.46
N THR A 65 -1.84 -8.61 -2.78
CA THR A 65 -0.37 -8.45 -2.82
C THR A 65 0.29 -9.62 -3.59
N HIS A 66 0.86 -10.58 -2.88
CA HIS A 66 1.72 -11.64 -3.43
C HIS A 66 0.92 -12.91 -3.76
N LEU A 67 -0.05 -12.80 -4.67
CA LEU A 67 -0.83 -13.92 -5.17
C LEU A 67 -0.41 -14.27 -6.61
N PRO A 68 -0.50 -15.55 -7.00
CA PRO A 68 -0.46 -15.91 -8.42
C PRO A 68 -1.56 -15.16 -9.17
N LEU A 69 -1.26 -14.64 -10.37
CA LEU A 69 -2.19 -13.79 -11.11
C LEU A 69 -3.56 -14.45 -11.35
N LYS A 70 -3.59 -15.77 -11.57
CA LYS A 70 -4.81 -16.56 -11.75
C LYS A 70 -5.75 -16.55 -10.54
N ASP A 71 -5.21 -16.31 -9.34
CA ASP A 71 -5.95 -16.35 -8.08
C ASP A 71 -6.45 -14.95 -7.66
N VAL A 72 -5.97 -13.90 -8.33
CA VAL A 72 -6.32 -12.51 -8.03
C VAL A 72 -7.82 -12.23 -8.17
N PRO A 73 -8.51 -12.61 -9.26
CA PRO A 73 -9.94 -12.31 -9.38
C PRO A 73 -10.77 -12.89 -8.24
N ALA A 74 -10.50 -14.13 -7.82
CA ALA A 74 -11.21 -14.79 -6.73
C ALA A 74 -10.92 -14.18 -5.35
N ALA A 75 -9.76 -13.55 -5.18
CA ALA A 75 -9.39 -12.88 -3.94
C ALA A 75 -10.03 -11.49 -3.79
N ILE A 76 -10.49 -10.88 -4.88
CA ILE A 76 -11.16 -9.57 -4.86
C ILE A 76 -12.64 -9.80 -4.56
N THR A 77 -12.99 -9.82 -3.27
CA THR A 77 -14.37 -9.90 -2.81
C THR A 77 -14.88 -8.53 -2.37
N ALA A 78 -16.19 -8.37 -2.29
CA ALA A 78 -16.80 -7.12 -1.81
C ALA A 78 -16.29 -6.75 -0.40
N ASP A 79 -16.19 -7.74 0.49
CA ASP A 79 -15.73 -7.54 1.86
C ASP A 79 -14.26 -7.10 1.93
N VAL A 80 -13.37 -7.78 1.21
CA VAL A 80 -11.93 -7.42 1.16
C VAL A 80 -11.73 -6.02 0.57
N LEU A 81 -12.43 -5.69 -0.52
CA LEU A 81 -12.33 -4.38 -1.15
C LEU A 81 -12.86 -3.28 -0.22
N GLU A 82 -14.01 -3.49 0.42
CA GLU A 82 -14.58 -2.54 1.36
C GLU A 82 -13.65 -2.30 2.55
N GLN A 83 -13.15 -3.35 3.20
CA GLN A 83 -12.24 -3.23 4.34
C GLN A 83 -10.94 -2.52 3.93
N THR A 84 -10.38 -2.85 2.77
CA THR A 84 -9.18 -2.19 2.23
C THR A 84 -9.40 -0.69 2.03
N LEU A 85 -10.53 -0.29 1.43
CA LEU A 85 -10.87 1.12 1.23
C LEU A 85 -11.08 1.86 2.55
N ARG A 86 -11.73 1.24 3.53
CA ARG A 86 -11.92 1.82 4.85
C ARG A 86 -10.59 2.05 5.58
N ILE A 87 -9.68 1.09 5.54
CA ILE A 87 -8.33 1.21 6.11
C ILE A 87 -7.55 2.32 5.41
N LEU A 88 -7.51 2.29 4.08
CA LEU A 88 -6.81 3.30 3.28
C LEU A 88 -7.34 4.71 3.60
N HIS A 89 -8.65 4.91 3.56
CA HIS A 89 -9.29 6.19 3.84
C HIS A 89 -8.99 6.67 5.27
N ALA A 90 -9.13 5.80 6.27
CA ALA A 90 -8.88 6.14 7.66
C ALA A 90 -7.42 6.55 7.91
N ASP A 91 -6.47 5.81 7.35
CA ASP A 91 -5.05 6.09 7.54
C ASP A 91 -4.57 7.30 6.71
N LEU A 92 -5.14 7.56 5.54
CA LEU A 92 -4.89 8.81 4.80
C LEU A 92 -5.37 10.02 5.61
N ARG A 93 -6.48 9.92 6.32
CA ARG A 93 -6.93 10.98 7.23
C ARG A 93 -6.02 11.11 8.44
N ARG A 94 -5.79 10.02 9.15
CA ARG A 94 -5.11 10.03 10.45
C ARG A 94 -3.61 10.25 10.31
N LYS A 95 -2.94 9.50 9.40
CA LYS A 95 -1.49 9.49 9.29
C LYS A 95 -0.95 10.49 8.27
N TYR A 96 -1.79 10.91 7.31
CA TYR A 96 -1.39 11.88 6.27
C TYR A 96 -2.07 13.24 6.43
N GLY A 97 -3.01 13.38 7.38
CA GLY A 97 -3.69 14.66 7.66
C GLY A 97 -4.62 15.12 6.54
N LEU A 98 -5.07 14.22 5.67
CA LEU A 98 -5.99 14.53 4.57
C LEU A 98 -7.44 14.52 5.10
N ALA A 99 -8.07 15.69 5.20
CA ALA A 99 -9.42 15.77 5.76
C ALA A 99 -10.46 14.97 4.95
N GLN A 100 -10.36 15.00 3.63
CA GLN A 100 -11.21 14.28 2.69
C GLN A 100 -10.37 13.64 1.58
N PRO A 101 -9.76 12.47 1.83
CA PRO A 101 -8.91 11.81 0.86
C PRO A 101 -9.68 11.45 -0.41
N ARG A 102 -9.14 11.81 -1.56
CA ARG A 102 -9.64 11.43 -2.88
C ARG A 102 -8.90 10.17 -3.34
N ILE A 103 -9.60 9.07 -3.47
CA ILE A 103 -9.00 7.78 -3.83
C ILE A 103 -9.43 7.42 -5.24
N LEU A 104 -8.44 7.21 -6.11
CA LEU A 104 -8.63 6.70 -7.47
C LEU A 104 -8.58 5.17 -7.41
N VAL A 105 -9.64 4.51 -7.82
CA VAL A 105 -9.74 3.03 -7.77
C VAL A 105 -9.61 2.46 -9.17
N ALA A 106 -8.68 1.54 -9.37
CA ALA A 106 -8.52 0.82 -10.62
C ALA A 106 -9.65 -0.19 -10.83
N GLY A 107 -9.98 -0.47 -12.09
CA GLY A 107 -10.64 -1.72 -12.45
C GLY A 107 -9.67 -2.90 -12.35
N LEU A 108 -10.20 -4.11 -12.34
CA LEU A 108 -9.41 -5.34 -12.42
C LEU A 108 -9.06 -5.66 -13.89
N ASN A 109 -10.07 -5.59 -14.74
CA ASN A 109 -10.01 -6.04 -16.13
C ASN A 109 -9.53 -4.91 -17.07
N PRO A 110 -9.00 -5.24 -18.25
CA PRO A 110 -8.72 -4.27 -19.28
C PRO A 110 -9.95 -3.39 -19.57
N HIS A 111 -9.73 -2.09 -19.81
CA HIS A 111 -10.80 -1.10 -20.04
C HIS A 111 -11.88 -1.07 -18.93
N ALA A 112 -11.48 -1.45 -17.68
CA ALA A 112 -12.40 -1.59 -16.54
C ALA A 112 -13.62 -2.49 -16.88
N GLY A 113 -13.36 -3.61 -17.56
CA GLY A 113 -14.36 -4.62 -17.93
C GLY A 113 -15.21 -4.30 -19.17
N GLU A 114 -15.06 -3.10 -19.77
CA GLU A 114 -15.76 -2.67 -20.98
C GLU A 114 -17.26 -3.03 -20.97
N GLY A 115 -17.98 -2.60 -19.93
CA GLY A 115 -19.40 -2.89 -19.77
C GLY A 115 -19.72 -4.37 -19.52
N GLY A 116 -18.74 -5.17 -19.10
CA GLY A 116 -18.88 -6.59 -18.78
C GLY A 116 -18.42 -7.54 -19.90
N TYR A 117 -17.94 -7.00 -21.02
CA TYR A 117 -17.44 -7.83 -22.14
C TYR A 117 -16.07 -8.46 -21.83
N LEU A 118 -15.25 -7.79 -21.01
CA LEU A 118 -13.90 -8.23 -20.66
C LEU A 118 -13.78 -8.72 -19.21
N GLY A 119 -14.90 -8.91 -18.54
CA GLY A 119 -15.00 -9.33 -17.15
C GLY A 119 -16.13 -8.59 -16.44
N ARG A 120 -16.64 -9.15 -15.37
CA ARG A 120 -17.80 -8.62 -14.66
C ARG A 120 -17.52 -8.14 -13.24
N GLU A 121 -16.28 -8.27 -12.79
CA GLU A 121 -15.85 -7.91 -11.42
C GLU A 121 -16.09 -6.42 -11.13
N GLU A 122 -15.98 -5.56 -12.13
CA GLU A 122 -16.30 -4.14 -11.99
C GLU A 122 -17.78 -3.92 -11.70
N ILE A 123 -18.66 -4.65 -12.40
CA ILE A 123 -20.12 -4.52 -12.27
C ILE A 123 -20.63 -5.21 -11.01
N GLU A 124 -20.09 -6.40 -10.72
CA GLU A 124 -20.63 -7.28 -9.66
C GLU A 124 -20.01 -7.00 -8.28
N ILE A 125 -18.78 -6.47 -8.23
CA ILE A 125 -18.03 -6.29 -6.99
C ILE A 125 -17.60 -4.84 -6.81
N ILE A 126 -16.80 -4.30 -7.75
CA ILE A 126 -16.09 -3.04 -7.51
C ILE A 126 -17.08 -1.88 -7.44
N THR A 127 -17.90 -1.68 -8.46
CA THR A 127 -18.86 -0.56 -8.50
C THR A 127 -19.83 -0.58 -7.33
N PRO A 128 -20.49 -1.71 -6.97
CA PRO A 128 -21.37 -1.75 -5.80
C PRO A 128 -20.69 -1.34 -4.48
N VAL A 129 -19.44 -1.76 -4.27
CA VAL A 129 -18.66 -1.36 -3.07
C VAL A 129 -18.35 0.13 -3.10
N LEU A 130 -17.91 0.65 -4.26
CA LEU A 130 -17.63 2.09 -4.38
C LEU A 130 -18.89 2.93 -4.15
N ASP A 131 -20.04 2.54 -4.69
CA ASP A 131 -21.29 3.27 -4.55
C ASP A 131 -21.79 3.28 -3.10
N LYS A 132 -21.66 2.16 -2.40
CA LYS A 132 -21.92 2.07 -0.96
C LYS A 132 -21.06 3.07 -0.18
N LEU A 133 -19.74 3.07 -0.39
CA LEU A 133 -18.81 3.91 0.36
C LEU A 133 -18.92 5.40 -0.03
N ARG A 134 -19.27 5.71 -1.29
CA ARG A 134 -19.62 7.08 -1.72
C ARG A 134 -20.86 7.61 -1.01
N ALA A 135 -21.88 6.79 -0.84
CA ALA A 135 -23.08 7.15 -0.08
C ALA A 135 -22.77 7.42 1.40
N GLU A 136 -21.70 6.83 1.94
CA GLU A 136 -21.18 7.12 3.27
C GLU A 136 -20.27 8.36 3.33
N GLY A 137 -20.03 9.04 2.20
CA GLY A 137 -19.26 10.28 2.11
C GLY A 137 -17.79 10.14 1.73
N MET A 138 -17.32 8.94 1.36
CA MET A 138 -15.96 8.78 0.84
C MET A 138 -15.82 9.33 -0.57
N GLN A 139 -14.72 10.05 -0.85
CA GLN A 139 -14.43 10.55 -2.19
C GLN A 139 -13.68 9.50 -3.01
N LEU A 140 -14.42 8.65 -3.67
CA LEU A 140 -13.91 7.56 -4.50
C LEU A 140 -14.21 7.84 -5.98
N SER A 141 -13.22 7.69 -6.84
CA SER A 141 -13.35 7.78 -8.29
C SER A 141 -12.95 6.46 -8.95
N GLY A 142 -13.71 6.01 -9.92
CA GLY A 142 -13.49 4.74 -10.63
C GLY A 142 -14.74 3.83 -10.66
N PRO A 143 -14.60 2.56 -11.09
CA PRO A 143 -13.34 1.93 -11.48
C PRO A 143 -12.75 2.55 -12.75
N HIS A 144 -11.46 2.87 -12.74
CA HIS A 144 -10.73 3.42 -13.89
C HIS A 144 -9.98 2.33 -14.64
N PRO A 145 -9.88 2.40 -15.98
CA PRO A 145 -8.93 1.58 -16.72
C PRO A 145 -7.50 1.86 -16.24
N ALA A 146 -6.77 0.80 -15.89
CA ALA A 146 -5.44 0.93 -15.28
C ALA A 146 -4.39 1.54 -16.22
N ASP A 147 -4.52 1.31 -17.53
CA ASP A 147 -3.64 1.84 -18.57
C ASP A 147 -3.68 3.37 -18.68
N THR A 148 -4.81 4.00 -18.37
CA THR A 148 -4.98 5.45 -18.42
C THR A 148 -4.95 6.13 -17.06
N MET A 149 -5.20 5.38 -15.98
CA MET A 149 -5.30 5.94 -14.63
C MET A 149 -4.01 6.60 -14.14
N PHE A 150 -2.84 6.06 -14.50
CA PHE A 150 -1.55 6.60 -14.10
C PHE A 150 -1.07 7.78 -14.94
N THR A 151 -1.92 8.31 -15.83
CA THR A 151 -1.59 9.51 -16.56
C THR A 151 -1.66 10.75 -15.66
N PRO A 152 -0.81 11.76 -15.86
CA PRO A 152 -0.74 12.93 -15.00
C PRO A 152 -2.08 13.66 -14.78
N PRO A 153 -2.94 13.85 -15.81
CA PRO A 153 -4.23 14.52 -15.60
C PRO A 153 -5.19 13.74 -14.70
N VAL A 154 -5.11 12.40 -14.71
CA VAL A 154 -5.96 11.55 -13.84
C VAL A 154 -5.39 11.53 -12.42
N LEU A 155 -4.08 11.31 -12.27
CA LEU A 155 -3.43 11.33 -10.95
C LEU A 155 -3.63 12.65 -10.19
N ALA A 156 -3.68 13.78 -10.88
CA ALA A 156 -3.93 15.09 -10.26
C ALA A 156 -5.31 15.19 -9.55
N ARG A 157 -6.24 14.28 -9.84
CA ARG A 157 -7.58 14.25 -9.24
C ARG A 157 -7.64 13.46 -7.93
N GLY A 158 -6.59 12.72 -7.58
CA GLY A 158 -6.54 11.85 -6.41
C GLY A 158 -5.37 12.14 -5.50
N ASP A 159 -5.48 11.70 -4.27
CA ASP A 159 -4.44 11.77 -3.24
C ASP A 159 -3.75 10.40 -3.06
N ALA A 160 -4.44 9.33 -3.46
CA ALA A 160 -3.93 7.97 -3.53
C ALA A 160 -4.64 7.16 -4.63
N VAL A 161 -3.97 6.11 -5.08
CA VAL A 161 -4.48 5.10 -6.01
C VAL A 161 -4.70 3.81 -5.23
N LEU A 162 -5.81 3.11 -5.49
CA LEU A 162 -6.01 1.73 -5.08
C LEU A 162 -5.97 0.83 -6.31
N ALA A 163 -4.95 0.00 -6.41
CA ALA A 163 -4.81 -1.01 -7.44
C ALA A 163 -5.33 -2.36 -6.95
N MET A 164 -5.84 -3.18 -7.89
CA MET A 164 -6.43 -4.48 -7.56
C MET A 164 -5.36 -5.52 -7.26
N TYR A 165 -4.19 -5.44 -7.89
CA TYR A 165 -3.09 -6.38 -7.69
C TYR A 165 -1.72 -5.71 -7.82
N HIS A 166 -0.71 -6.43 -7.37
CA HIS A 166 0.66 -5.96 -7.20
C HIS A 166 1.21 -5.26 -8.45
N ASP A 167 1.33 -5.96 -9.58
CA ASP A 167 2.00 -5.43 -10.76
C ASP A 167 1.17 -4.34 -11.48
N GLN A 168 -0.16 -4.32 -11.29
CA GLN A 168 -1.00 -3.24 -11.82
C GLN A 168 -0.60 -1.87 -11.27
N GLY A 169 -0.31 -1.81 -9.97
CA GLY A 169 0.04 -0.55 -9.30
C GLY A 169 1.53 -0.28 -9.27
N LEU A 170 2.31 -1.29 -8.90
CA LEU A 170 3.73 -1.07 -8.58
C LEU A 170 4.62 -0.88 -9.79
N THR A 171 4.27 -1.43 -10.95
CA THR A 171 5.01 -1.18 -12.20
C THR A 171 5.00 0.32 -12.53
N ALA A 172 3.82 0.94 -12.46
CA ALA A 172 3.69 2.38 -12.71
C ALA A 172 4.39 3.23 -11.65
N LEU A 173 4.26 2.88 -10.37
CA LEU A 173 4.92 3.60 -9.28
C LEU A 173 6.45 3.53 -9.42
N LYS A 174 7.00 2.32 -9.59
CA LYS A 174 8.46 2.13 -9.68
C LYS A 174 9.05 2.84 -10.89
N TYR A 175 8.34 2.85 -12.01
CA TYR A 175 8.73 3.64 -13.18
C TYR A 175 8.75 5.15 -12.87
N ALA A 176 7.67 5.66 -12.26
CA ALA A 176 7.54 7.09 -11.97
C ALA A 176 8.49 7.61 -10.90
N THR A 177 8.99 6.73 -10.02
CA THR A 177 9.88 7.07 -8.90
C THR A 177 11.31 6.59 -9.09
N PHE A 178 11.67 6.13 -10.29
CA PHE A 178 13.01 5.58 -10.59
C PHE A 178 13.46 4.48 -9.60
N GLY A 179 12.52 3.69 -9.10
CA GLY A 179 12.77 2.65 -8.10
C GLY A 179 12.89 3.15 -6.65
N HIS A 180 12.77 4.43 -6.39
CA HIS A 180 12.84 5.03 -5.04
C HIS A 180 11.47 5.01 -4.33
N GLY A 181 10.83 3.86 -4.27
CA GLY A 181 9.61 3.67 -3.52
C GLY A 181 9.89 3.11 -2.12
N ILE A 182 9.06 3.47 -1.15
CA ILE A 182 9.07 2.89 0.19
C ILE A 182 7.73 2.21 0.46
N ASN A 183 7.74 1.20 1.33
CA ASN A 183 6.53 0.53 1.75
C ASN A 183 5.99 1.15 3.05
N VAL A 184 4.69 1.41 3.09
CA VAL A 184 3.95 1.84 4.27
C VAL A 184 2.88 0.80 4.58
N THR A 185 2.86 0.30 5.81
CA THR A 185 1.83 -0.64 6.26
C THR A 185 0.68 0.14 6.90
N LEU A 186 -0.47 0.13 6.26
CA LEU A 186 -1.69 0.75 6.77
C LEU A 186 -2.51 -0.25 7.59
N GLY A 187 -3.38 0.27 8.46
CA GLY A 187 -4.22 -0.54 9.37
C GLY A 187 -3.58 -0.83 10.71
N LEU A 188 -2.26 -0.80 10.84
CA LEU A 188 -1.60 -0.96 12.13
C LEU A 188 -1.89 0.22 13.06
N PRO A 189 -2.00 -0.01 14.38
CA PRO A 189 -2.20 1.07 15.36
C PRO A 189 -0.98 2.00 15.49
N VAL A 190 0.15 1.61 14.91
CA VAL A 190 1.40 2.36 14.89
C VAL A 190 1.79 2.75 13.46
N ILE A 191 2.63 3.78 13.31
CA ILE A 191 3.22 4.11 12.02
C ILE A 191 4.36 3.14 11.75
N ARG A 192 4.28 2.43 10.61
CA ARG A 192 5.36 1.58 10.12
C ARG A 192 5.67 1.88 8.67
N THR A 193 6.91 2.24 8.40
CA THR A 193 7.49 2.34 7.06
C THR A 193 8.59 1.29 6.86
N SER A 194 8.94 1.01 5.64
CA SER A 194 9.95 0.01 5.31
C SER A 194 10.58 0.33 3.96
N VAL A 195 11.83 -0.07 3.82
CA VAL A 195 12.48 -0.12 2.51
C VAL A 195 11.78 -1.11 1.58
N ASP A 196 11.95 -0.94 0.27
CA ASP A 196 11.39 -1.81 -0.79
C ASP A 196 12.49 -2.62 -1.50
N HIS A 197 13.45 -3.18 -0.75
CA HIS A 197 14.51 -4.04 -1.26
C HIS A 197 14.80 -5.20 -0.30
N GLY A 198 15.53 -6.21 -0.80
CA GLY A 198 15.95 -7.37 -0.01
C GLY A 198 17.19 -7.11 0.85
N THR A 199 17.67 -8.16 1.51
CA THR A 199 18.81 -8.08 2.45
C THR A 199 20.16 -7.80 1.79
N ALA A 200 20.32 -8.04 0.48
CA ALA A 200 21.55 -7.80 -0.28
C ALA A 200 22.81 -8.30 0.47
N LEU A 201 22.77 -9.56 0.93
CA LEU A 201 23.83 -10.13 1.80
C LEU A 201 25.22 -10.07 1.16
N GLU A 202 25.29 -10.06 -0.18
CA GLU A 202 26.53 -9.93 -0.96
C GLU A 202 27.22 -8.56 -0.75
N LEU A 203 26.47 -7.54 -0.29
CA LEU A 203 27.02 -6.21 0.04
C LEU A 203 27.46 -6.09 1.50
N ALA A 204 27.21 -7.11 2.34
CA ALA A 204 27.52 -7.05 3.75
C ALA A 204 29.04 -6.83 3.99
N GLY A 205 29.39 -5.82 4.77
CA GLY A 205 30.78 -5.48 5.07
C GLY A 205 31.54 -4.78 3.94
N SER A 206 30.94 -4.58 2.76
CA SER A 206 31.61 -3.91 1.62
C SER A 206 31.65 -2.38 1.76
N GLY A 207 30.76 -1.79 2.55
CA GLY A 207 30.55 -0.33 2.62
C GLY A 207 29.88 0.27 1.37
N SER A 208 29.44 -0.56 0.41
CA SER A 208 28.87 -0.10 -0.86
C SER A 208 27.32 -0.15 -0.91
N ALA A 209 26.67 -0.53 0.20
CA ALA A 209 25.22 -0.54 0.28
C ALA A 209 24.64 0.88 0.19
N ASP A 210 23.64 1.08 -0.67
CA ASP A 210 22.94 2.35 -0.76
C ASP A 210 21.88 2.47 0.35
N PRO A 211 21.98 3.42 1.28
CA PRO A 211 21.01 3.63 2.35
C PRO A 211 19.81 4.50 1.94
N GLY A 212 19.71 4.95 0.68
CA GLY A 212 18.72 5.93 0.22
C GLY A 212 17.29 5.54 0.56
N SER A 213 16.90 4.30 0.30
CA SER A 213 15.54 3.81 0.62
C SER A 213 15.25 3.83 2.13
N LEU A 214 16.25 3.59 2.99
CA LEU A 214 16.06 3.68 4.43
C LEU A 214 15.89 5.13 4.89
N PHE A 215 16.63 6.06 4.33
CA PHE A 215 16.47 7.49 4.61
C PHE A 215 15.07 7.97 4.18
N GLU A 216 14.60 7.56 3.02
CA GLU A 216 13.23 7.87 2.56
C GLU A 216 12.17 7.25 3.50
N ALA A 217 12.36 6.00 3.95
CA ALA A 217 11.45 5.36 4.89
C ALA A 217 11.38 6.10 6.23
N VAL A 218 12.53 6.54 6.76
CA VAL A 218 12.60 7.34 8.00
C VAL A 218 11.96 8.72 7.80
N ALA A 219 12.24 9.38 6.69
CA ALA A 219 11.65 10.68 6.37
C ALA A 219 10.13 10.62 6.26
N GLU A 220 9.59 9.57 5.61
CA GLU A 220 8.13 9.39 5.52
C GLU A 220 7.50 9.09 6.88
N ALA A 221 8.12 8.21 7.69
CA ALA A 221 7.67 7.95 9.05
C ALA A 221 7.60 9.24 9.89
N THR A 222 8.61 10.09 9.75
CA THR A 222 8.66 11.40 10.42
C THR A 222 7.54 12.33 9.93
N ARG A 223 7.34 12.42 8.59
CA ARG A 223 6.24 13.22 8.02
C ARG A 223 4.87 12.79 8.53
N MET A 224 4.66 11.48 8.70
CA MET A 224 3.41 10.93 9.24
C MET A 224 3.26 11.23 10.74
N ALA A 225 4.36 11.10 11.52
CA ALA A 225 4.34 11.29 12.97
C ALA A 225 4.02 12.74 13.39
N VAL A 226 4.52 13.75 12.67
CA VAL A 226 4.25 15.16 12.98
C VAL A 226 2.85 15.62 12.59
N ARG A 227 2.04 14.77 11.97
CA ARG A 227 0.66 15.07 11.56
C ARG A 227 -0.39 14.41 12.46
N GLN A 228 0.03 13.57 13.39
CA GLN A 228 -0.82 12.98 14.44
C GLN A 228 -0.90 13.91 15.65
#